data_9683ae32ace3354ee2139ee9e3d7dd17
#
_entry.id   9683ae32ace3354ee2139ee9e3d7dd17
#
_cell.length_a   1.000
_cell.length_b   1.000
_cell.length_c   1.000
_cell.angle_alpha   90.00
_cell.angle_beta   90.00
_cell.angle_gamma   90.00
#
_symmetry.space_group_name_H-M   'P 1'
#
loop_
_entity.id
_entity.type
_entity.pdbx_description
1 polymer ?
#
loop_
_entity_poly.entity_id
_entity_poly.type
_entity_poly.pdbx_seq_one_letter_code
_entity_poly.pdbx_strand_id
1 'polypeptide(L)'
;MKKSVLSIFTALVVVGAACAGEAKVTWQEPDNYTDIREGHDLRDSFRQGLFSDFELLFADLARRLPDGYVLDVTVTDVDLAGEVNGMHFGRWHDIRVIKALYWPRMSLDYKLT
;
A
#
# COMPACT_ATOMS: atom_id res chain seq x y z
N MET A 1 -29.50 -30.27 14.71
CA MET A 1 -28.30 -30.84 14.17
C MET A 1 -27.47 -29.86 13.43
N LYS A 2 -27.92 -29.40 12.29
CA LYS A 2 -27.11 -28.50 11.51
C LYS A 2 -26.89 -27.17 12.17
N LYS A 3 -27.73 -26.81 13.07
CA LYS A 3 -27.73 -25.50 13.71
C LYS A 3 -26.55 -25.26 14.61
N SER A 4 -26.06 -26.28 15.24
CA SER A 4 -24.93 -26.13 16.15
C SER A 4 -23.66 -25.72 15.44
N VAL A 5 -23.50 -26.13 14.22
CA VAL A 5 -22.33 -25.78 13.45
C VAL A 5 -22.28 -24.27 13.18
N LEU A 6 -23.41 -23.70 12.94
CA LEU A 6 -23.53 -22.28 12.67
C LEU A 6 -23.11 -21.43 13.87
N SER A 7 -23.48 -21.86 15.04
CA SER A 7 -23.14 -21.12 16.25
C SER A 7 -21.65 -20.99 16.47
N ILE A 8 -20.94 -22.04 16.22
CA ILE A 8 -19.51 -22.08 16.42
C ILE A 8 -18.82 -21.10 15.50
N PHE A 9 -19.30 -21.03 14.29
CA PHE A 9 -18.73 -20.13 13.31
C PHE A 9 -18.86 -18.67 13.73
N THR A 10 -19.99 -18.32 14.30
CA THR A 10 -20.23 -16.94 14.75
C THR A 10 -19.28 -16.54 15.85
N ALA A 11 -19.02 -17.43 16.77
CA ALA A 11 -18.12 -17.15 17.88
C ALA A 11 -16.71 -16.82 17.40
N LEU A 12 -16.29 -17.49 16.38
CA LEU A 12 -14.95 -17.28 15.83
C LEU A 12 -14.76 -15.87 15.30
N VAL A 13 -15.78 -15.32 14.68
CA VAL A 13 -15.71 -13.97 14.13
C VAL A 13 -15.50 -12.93 15.21
N VAL A 14 -16.12 -13.11 16.33
CA VAL A 14 -16.02 -12.16 17.43
C VAL A 14 -14.62 -12.06 17.98
N VAL A 15 -13.91 -13.15 18.03
CA VAL A 15 -12.55 -13.18 18.57
C VAL A 15 -11.61 -12.28 17.76
N GLY A 16 -11.78 -12.25 16.45
CA GLY A 16 -10.93 -11.42 15.59
C GLY A 16 -11.09 -9.93 15.79
N ALA A 17 -12.15 -9.48 16.46
CA ALA A 17 -12.41 -8.07 16.62
C ALA A 17 -11.65 -7.43 17.79
N ALA A 18 -10.93 -8.21 18.58
CA ALA A 18 -10.26 -7.72 19.78
C ALA A 18 -8.82 -7.25 19.55
N CYS A 19 -8.41 -7.08 18.32
CA CYS A 19 -7.04 -6.69 18.00
C CYS A 19 -6.87 -5.17 17.97
N ALA A 20 -5.60 -4.72 18.04
CA ALA A 20 -5.25 -3.33 17.84
C ALA A 20 -5.72 -2.83 16.48
N GLY A 21 -5.68 -1.53 16.28
CA GLY A 21 -6.13 -0.91 15.04
C GLY A 21 -5.53 -1.56 13.79
N GLU A 22 -6.33 -1.64 12.76
CA GLU A 22 -5.90 -2.22 11.49
C GLU A 22 -6.02 -1.23 10.35
N ALA A 23 -5.27 -1.45 9.28
CA ALA A 23 -5.35 -0.64 8.07
C ALA A 23 -5.90 -1.47 6.92
N LYS A 24 -6.73 -0.83 6.11
CA LYS A 24 -7.18 -1.36 4.82
C LYS A 24 -6.73 -0.39 3.74
N VAL A 25 -5.96 -0.88 2.78
CA VAL A 25 -5.40 -0.04 1.73
C VAL A 25 -6.00 -0.44 0.39
N THR A 26 -6.51 0.55 -0.32
CA THR A 26 -7.02 0.38 -1.68
C THR A 26 -6.17 1.20 -2.62
N TRP A 27 -5.70 0.57 -3.68
CA TRP A 27 -4.91 1.22 -4.73
C TRP A 27 -5.83 1.52 -5.89
N GLN A 28 -6.24 2.78 -6.02
CA GLN A 28 -7.20 3.19 -7.03
C GLN A 28 -6.48 3.50 -8.34
N GLU A 29 -6.82 2.76 -9.39
CA GLU A 29 -6.30 2.96 -10.74
C GLU A 29 -4.78 3.15 -10.79
N PRO A 30 -4.00 2.16 -10.32
CA PRO A 30 -2.55 2.32 -10.21
C PRO A 30 -1.84 2.54 -11.54
N ASP A 31 -2.45 2.20 -12.64
CA ASP A 31 -1.87 2.44 -13.97
C ASP A 31 -1.81 3.93 -14.31
N ASN A 32 -2.59 4.74 -13.60
CA ASN A 32 -2.66 6.19 -13.83
C ASN A 32 -1.80 6.99 -12.85
N TYR A 33 -1.04 6.34 -12.00
CA TYR A 33 -0.19 7.04 -11.04
C TYR A 33 0.93 7.79 -11.76
N THR A 34 1.35 8.90 -11.17
CA THR A 34 2.32 9.81 -11.77
C THR A 34 3.65 9.12 -12.03
N ASP A 35 4.20 8.46 -11.02
CA ASP A 35 5.45 7.74 -11.20
C ASP A 35 5.61 6.62 -10.17
N ILE A 36 5.32 5.41 -10.61
CA ILE A 36 5.64 4.17 -9.87
C ILE A 36 6.46 3.24 -10.75
N ARG A 37 7.26 3.82 -11.65
CA ARG A 37 8.01 3.05 -12.63
C ARG A 37 9.21 2.38 -11.98
N GLU A 38 9.43 1.16 -12.40
CA GLU A 38 10.59 0.37 -12.00
C GLU A 38 11.86 0.91 -12.65
N GLY A 39 13.00 0.66 -12.00
CA GLY A 39 14.29 0.90 -12.63
C GLY A 39 14.71 -0.30 -13.46
N HIS A 40 15.21 -1.33 -12.80
CA HIS A 40 15.71 -2.53 -13.47
C HIS A 40 14.77 -3.73 -13.37
N ASP A 41 13.86 -3.70 -12.42
CA ASP A 41 13.02 -4.84 -12.13
C ASP A 41 11.85 -4.94 -13.09
N LEU A 42 11.26 -6.12 -13.15
CA LEU A 42 10.02 -6.30 -13.88
C LEU A 42 8.92 -5.45 -13.25
N ARG A 43 8.15 -4.79 -14.10
CA ARG A 43 7.13 -3.84 -13.66
C ARG A 43 6.21 -4.38 -12.58
N ASP A 44 5.66 -5.57 -12.81
CA ASP A 44 4.67 -6.12 -11.90
C ASP A 44 5.27 -6.50 -10.55
N SER A 45 6.47 -7.09 -10.56
CA SER A 45 7.16 -7.44 -9.33
C SER A 45 7.53 -6.21 -8.52
N PHE A 46 8.02 -5.18 -9.18
CA PHE A 46 8.35 -3.92 -8.53
C PHE A 46 7.12 -3.29 -7.89
N ARG A 47 6.03 -3.20 -8.65
CA ARG A 47 4.78 -2.61 -8.17
C ARG A 47 4.22 -3.37 -6.98
N GLN A 48 4.19 -4.71 -7.05
CA GLN A 48 3.71 -5.52 -5.94
C GLN A 48 4.53 -5.33 -4.68
N GLY A 49 5.85 -5.30 -4.82
CA GLY A 49 6.74 -5.06 -3.70
C GLY A 49 6.54 -3.68 -3.09
N LEU A 50 6.40 -2.67 -3.92
CA LEU A 50 6.16 -1.30 -3.49
C LEU A 50 4.85 -1.18 -2.71
N PHE A 51 3.77 -1.75 -3.25
CA PHE A 51 2.47 -1.71 -2.59
C PHE A 51 2.50 -2.47 -1.27
N SER A 52 3.17 -3.61 -1.25
CA SER A 52 3.31 -4.40 -0.03
C SER A 52 4.04 -3.62 1.06
N ASP A 53 5.09 -2.92 0.71
CA ASP A 53 5.85 -2.10 1.66
C ASP A 53 5.01 -0.97 2.23
N PHE A 54 4.23 -0.29 1.39
CA PHE A 54 3.32 0.74 1.87
C PHE A 54 2.20 0.18 2.74
N GLU A 55 1.67 -0.98 2.39
CA GLU A 55 0.64 -1.62 3.21
C GLU A 55 1.17 -1.96 4.60
N LEU A 56 2.41 -2.44 4.68
CA LEU A 56 3.06 -2.68 5.98
C LEU A 56 3.24 -1.39 6.76
N LEU A 57 3.60 -0.31 6.10
CA LEU A 57 3.74 0.98 6.75
C LEU A 57 2.40 1.46 7.32
N PHE A 58 1.34 1.38 6.54
CA PHE A 58 0.01 1.79 7.01
C PHE A 58 -0.48 0.88 8.13
N ALA A 59 -0.19 -0.42 8.06
CA ALA A 59 -0.53 -1.34 9.14
C ALA A 59 0.20 -0.98 10.43
N ASP A 60 1.46 -0.60 10.32
CA ASP A 60 2.25 -0.19 11.47
C ASP A 60 1.72 1.10 12.10
N LEU A 61 1.33 2.06 11.27
CA LEU A 61 0.71 3.29 11.76
C LEU A 61 -0.63 3.02 12.43
N ALA A 62 -1.42 2.12 11.87
CA ALA A 62 -2.73 1.78 12.43
C ALA A 62 -2.63 1.10 13.79
N ARG A 63 -1.55 0.38 14.05
CA ARG A 63 -1.34 -0.24 15.38
C ARG A 63 -1.23 0.77 16.50
N ARG A 64 -0.95 2.02 16.19
CA ARG A 64 -0.89 3.10 17.18
C ARG A 64 -2.26 3.65 17.53
N LEU A 65 -3.29 3.22 16.80
CA LEU A 65 -4.66 3.62 17.08
C LEU A 65 -5.23 2.77 18.22
N PRO A 66 -6.22 3.30 18.94
CA PRO A 66 -6.92 2.48 19.94
C PRO A 66 -7.51 1.22 19.32
N ASP A 67 -7.73 0.22 20.15
CA ASP A 67 -8.30 -1.06 19.72
C ASP A 67 -9.66 -0.86 19.05
N GLY A 68 -9.87 -1.60 18.00
CA GLY A 68 -11.13 -1.59 17.27
C GLY A 68 -11.24 -0.53 16.19
N TYR A 69 -10.26 0.37 16.09
CA TYR A 69 -10.25 1.35 15.01
C TYR A 69 -9.78 0.75 13.71
N VAL A 70 -10.34 1.22 12.61
CA VAL A 70 -9.94 0.81 11.26
C VAL A 70 -9.58 2.06 10.47
N LEU A 71 -8.39 2.04 9.89
CA LEU A 71 -7.91 3.08 8.99
C LEU A 71 -8.09 2.60 7.56
N ASP A 72 -9.07 3.16 6.87
CA ASP A 72 -9.29 2.93 5.44
C ASP A 72 -8.52 3.96 4.65
N VAL A 73 -7.58 3.51 3.82
CA VAL A 73 -6.76 4.38 2.98
C VAL A 73 -7.03 4.05 1.52
N THR A 74 -7.37 5.06 0.73
CA THR A 74 -7.47 4.92 -0.71
C THR A 74 -6.38 5.77 -1.34
N VAL A 75 -5.39 5.12 -1.93
CA VAL A 75 -4.30 5.82 -2.60
C VAL A 75 -4.74 6.16 -4.01
N THR A 76 -4.65 7.43 -4.36
CA THR A 76 -5.10 7.94 -5.66
C THR A 76 -3.96 8.33 -6.58
N ASP A 77 -2.77 8.58 -6.03
CA ASP A 77 -1.58 8.84 -6.83
C ASP A 77 -0.31 8.54 -6.03
N VAL A 78 0.71 8.08 -6.72
CA VAL A 78 2.05 7.89 -6.17
C VAL A 78 3.04 8.46 -7.16
N ASP A 79 3.95 9.27 -6.64
CA ASP A 79 5.03 9.87 -7.40
C ASP A 79 6.33 9.64 -6.64
N LEU A 80 7.08 8.64 -7.05
CA LEU A 80 8.30 8.25 -6.35
C LEU A 80 9.39 9.28 -6.52
N ALA A 81 10.34 9.29 -5.59
CA ALA A 81 11.47 10.20 -5.62
C ALA A 81 12.33 9.96 -6.86
N GLY A 82 12.80 11.06 -7.48
CA GLY A 82 13.66 10.99 -8.65
C GLY A 82 12.89 10.75 -9.94
N GLU A 83 13.61 10.29 -10.94
CA GLU A 83 13.01 9.95 -12.24
C GLU A 83 13.63 8.68 -12.82
N VAL A 84 12.89 7.99 -13.65
CA VAL A 84 13.38 6.83 -14.39
C VAL A 84 13.74 7.29 -15.80
N ASN A 85 15.00 7.09 -16.16
CA ASN A 85 15.50 7.52 -17.46
C ASN A 85 16.45 6.47 -18.03
N GLY A 86 16.12 5.96 -19.22
CA GLY A 86 16.88 4.91 -19.86
C GLY A 86 18.19 5.39 -20.51
N MET A 87 18.41 6.69 -20.55
CA MET A 87 19.58 7.26 -21.24
C MET A 87 20.73 7.68 -20.33
N HIS A 88 20.60 7.41 -19.03
CA HIS A 88 21.64 7.80 -18.08
C HIS A 88 22.91 6.96 -18.25
N PHE A 89 24.04 7.63 -18.29
CA PHE A 89 25.37 7.02 -18.38
C PHE A 89 25.58 6.15 -19.62
N GLY A 90 24.90 6.46 -20.71
CA GLY A 90 25.07 5.74 -21.98
C GLY A 90 24.59 4.30 -21.94
N ARG A 91 23.75 3.95 -21.00
CA ARG A 91 23.17 2.61 -20.87
C ARG A 91 21.68 2.66 -21.20
N TRP A 92 21.24 1.62 -21.87
CA TRP A 92 19.85 1.48 -22.28
C TRP A 92 19.00 0.77 -21.20
N HIS A 93 19.29 1.05 -19.94
CA HIS A 93 18.56 0.47 -18.83
C HIS A 93 17.81 1.56 -18.08
N ASP A 94 16.58 1.29 -17.74
CA ASP A 94 15.81 2.19 -16.91
C ASP A 94 16.41 2.21 -15.51
N ILE A 95 16.93 3.36 -15.13
CA ILE A 95 17.51 3.58 -13.81
C ILE A 95 16.76 4.72 -13.15
N ARG A 96 16.40 4.53 -11.88
CA ARG A 96 15.81 5.62 -11.10
C ARG A 96 16.93 6.49 -10.54
N VAL A 97 16.90 7.76 -10.91
CA VAL A 97 17.86 8.73 -10.43
C VAL A 97 17.18 9.66 -9.44
N ILE A 98 17.73 9.75 -8.24
CA ILE A 98 17.20 10.62 -7.20
C ILE A 98 17.78 12.02 -7.39
N LYS A 99 16.89 12.97 -7.56
CA LYS A 99 17.26 14.37 -7.77
C LYS A 99 16.53 15.26 -6.76
N ALA A 100 17.16 16.37 -6.39
CA ALA A 100 16.57 17.31 -5.45
C ALA A 100 15.26 17.95 -5.96
N LEU A 101 15.06 17.97 -7.28
CA LEU A 101 13.87 18.57 -7.89
C LEU A 101 12.66 17.64 -7.87
N TYR A 102 12.86 16.33 -7.69
CA TYR A 102 11.79 15.34 -7.78
C TYR A 102 11.53 14.71 -6.40
N TRP A 103 10.80 15.45 -5.59
CA TRP A 103 10.40 14.99 -4.25
C TRP A 103 9.35 13.91 -4.36
N PRO A 104 9.41 12.92 -3.48
CA PRO A 104 8.36 11.90 -3.46
C PRO A 104 7.04 12.49 -2.98
N ARG A 105 5.95 12.08 -3.61
CA ARG A 105 4.60 12.53 -3.23
C ARG A 105 3.62 11.37 -3.32
N MET A 106 2.61 11.44 -2.47
CA MET A 106 1.52 10.49 -2.48
C MET A 106 0.23 11.24 -2.20
N SER A 107 -0.78 10.98 -3.00
CA SER A 107 -2.13 11.49 -2.77
C SER A 107 -3.00 10.35 -2.30
N LEU A 108 -3.74 10.57 -1.23
CA LEU A 108 -4.61 9.55 -0.68
C LEU A 108 -5.80 10.20 0.03
N ASP A 109 -6.87 9.44 0.09
CA ASP A 109 -8.01 9.74 0.94
C ASP A 109 -8.04 8.73 2.06
N TYR A 110 -8.48 9.14 3.24
CA TYR A 110 -8.57 8.20 4.35
C TYR A 110 -9.85 8.38 5.14
N LYS A 111 -10.26 7.32 5.79
CA LYS A 111 -11.40 7.32 6.69
C LYS A 111 -11.03 6.51 7.93
N LEU A 112 -11.25 7.09 9.07
CA LEU A 112 -11.02 6.46 10.36
C LEU A 112 -12.36 6.14 11.01
N THR A 113 -12.59 4.87 11.29
CA THR A 113 -13.86 4.43 11.89
C THR A 113 -13.67 3.58 13.13
#